data_82ca6ddad9012c5f449f85e037ac2190
#
_entry.id   82ca6ddad9012c5f449f85e037ac2190
#
_cell.length_a   1.000
_cell.length_b   1.000
_cell.length_c   1.000
_cell.angle_alpha   90.00
_cell.angle_beta   90.00
_cell.angle_gamma   90.00
#
_symmetry.space_group_name_H-M   'P 1'
#
loop_
_entity.id
_entity.type
_entity.pdbx_description
1 polymer ?
#
loop_
_entity_poly.entity_id
_entity_poly.type
_entity_poly.pdbx_seq_one_letter_code
_entity_poly.pdbx_strand_id
1 'polypeptide(L)'
;MDKHELNVKVEQMRKQAGLGDYQTAVKIADKIDWRRVSNVSLLTQVSEIYEKVGKYAEAKDILLLAVERTPMGRGLLFKLTQLALKVNSIDEAEECFEEFQRLAPQDTRQKLLRYLILKAKGAQPQQLMPPLEEYVSEELSDEWMYELAE
;
A
#
# COMPACT_ATOMS: atom_id res chain seq x y z
N MET A 1 -19.64 -18.24 6.77
CA MET A 1 -19.63 -17.25 7.88
C MET A 1 -20.77 -16.27 7.65
N ASP A 2 -21.66 -16.13 8.61
CA ASP A 2 -22.75 -15.17 8.50
C ASP A 2 -22.30 -13.76 8.91
N LYS A 3 -23.16 -12.79 8.71
CA LYS A 3 -22.86 -11.39 8.97
C LYS A 3 -22.53 -11.13 10.45
N HIS A 4 -23.22 -11.82 11.36
CA HIS A 4 -22.99 -11.68 12.79
C HIS A 4 -21.61 -12.20 13.19
N GLU A 5 -21.23 -13.38 12.71
CA GLU A 5 -19.92 -13.97 12.97
C GLU A 5 -18.81 -13.09 12.40
N LEU A 6 -19.02 -12.54 11.20
CA LEU A 6 -18.07 -11.62 10.59
C LEU A 6 -17.86 -10.39 11.46
N ASN A 7 -18.94 -9.77 11.94
CA ASN A 7 -18.86 -8.57 12.77
C ASN A 7 -18.15 -8.84 14.10
N VAL A 8 -18.41 -9.99 14.73
CA VAL A 8 -17.73 -10.38 15.97
C VAL A 8 -16.23 -10.54 15.75
N LYS A 9 -15.83 -11.22 14.67
CA LYS A 9 -14.41 -11.42 14.37
C LYS A 9 -13.71 -10.12 14.01
N VAL A 10 -14.37 -9.24 13.28
CA VAL A 10 -13.82 -7.92 12.95
C VAL A 10 -13.57 -7.10 14.20
N GLU A 11 -14.52 -7.09 15.14
CA GLU A 11 -14.35 -6.37 16.41
C GLU A 11 -13.22 -6.94 17.24
N GLN A 12 -13.10 -8.27 17.32
CA GLN A 12 -12.01 -8.93 18.02
C GLN A 12 -10.65 -8.57 17.40
N MET A 13 -10.58 -8.59 16.07
CA MET A 13 -9.38 -8.22 15.34
C MET A 13 -8.98 -6.77 15.63
N ARG A 14 -9.92 -5.84 15.54
CA ARG A 14 -9.70 -4.42 15.81
C ARG A 14 -9.22 -4.18 17.24
N LYS A 15 -9.81 -4.89 18.20
CA LYS A 15 -9.44 -4.80 19.60
C LYS A 15 -7.97 -5.21 19.80
N GLN A 16 -7.56 -6.33 19.24
CA GLN A 16 -6.19 -6.81 19.34
C GLN A 16 -5.21 -5.86 18.66
N ALA A 17 -5.56 -5.35 17.49
CA ALA A 17 -4.73 -4.37 16.79
C ALA A 17 -4.59 -3.08 17.59
N GLY A 18 -5.67 -2.63 18.23
CA GLY A 18 -5.65 -1.44 19.09
C GLY A 18 -4.78 -1.60 20.32
N LEU A 19 -4.59 -2.83 20.79
CA LEU A 19 -3.69 -3.16 21.90
C LEU A 19 -2.23 -3.37 21.44
N GLY A 20 -1.97 -3.27 20.14
CA GLY A 20 -0.65 -3.49 19.57
C GLY A 20 -0.33 -4.96 19.29
N ASP A 21 -1.29 -5.87 19.54
CA ASP A 21 -1.11 -7.30 19.31
C ASP A 21 -1.51 -7.65 17.87
N TYR A 22 -0.69 -7.23 16.92
CA TYR A 22 -0.93 -7.45 15.49
C TYR A 22 -0.86 -8.93 15.09
N GLN A 23 -0.08 -9.74 15.80
CA GLN A 23 0.03 -11.17 15.53
C GLN A 23 -1.31 -11.89 15.78
N THR A 24 -1.96 -11.59 16.90
CA THR A 24 -3.29 -12.13 17.20
C THR A 24 -4.34 -11.59 16.24
N ALA A 25 -4.26 -10.30 15.90
CA ALA A 25 -5.17 -9.69 14.94
C ALA A 25 -5.10 -10.39 13.58
N VAL A 26 -3.89 -10.72 13.11
CA VAL A 26 -3.68 -11.44 11.84
C VAL A 26 -4.26 -12.85 11.91
N LYS A 27 -4.11 -13.55 13.02
CA LYS A 27 -4.70 -14.90 13.19
C LYS A 27 -6.22 -14.86 13.05
N ILE A 28 -6.85 -13.82 13.56
CA ILE A 28 -8.30 -13.61 13.42
C ILE A 28 -8.63 -13.28 11.96
N ALA A 29 -7.86 -12.38 11.35
CA ALA A 29 -8.07 -11.97 9.96
C ALA A 29 -7.94 -13.13 8.98
N ASP A 30 -7.04 -14.07 9.23
CA ASP A 30 -6.82 -15.25 8.38
C ASP A 30 -8.07 -16.15 8.28
N LYS A 31 -9.00 -16.03 9.22
CA LYS A 31 -10.24 -16.81 9.26
C LYS A 31 -11.37 -16.17 8.48
N ILE A 32 -11.17 -14.97 7.93
CA ILE A 32 -12.20 -14.20 7.24
C ILE A 32 -11.94 -14.22 5.73
N ASP A 33 -12.99 -14.44 4.95
CA ASP A 33 -12.92 -14.34 3.49
C ASP A 33 -13.16 -12.88 3.09
N TRP A 34 -12.07 -12.13 2.92
CA TRP A 34 -12.13 -10.71 2.63
C TRP A 34 -12.69 -10.38 1.25
N ARG A 35 -12.73 -11.35 0.33
CA ARG A 35 -13.31 -11.16 -0.99
C ARG A 35 -14.81 -10.89 -0.92
N ARG A 36 -15.45 -11.29 0.17
CA ARG A 36 -16.88 -11.05 0.42
C ARG A 36 -17.15 -9.73 1.13
N VAL A 37 -16.11 -9.05 1.59
CA VAL A 37 -16.22 -7.78 2.30
C VAL A 37 -16.19 -6.64 1.29
N SER A 38 -17.18 -5.76 1.33
CA SER A 38 -17.28 -4.61 0.43
C SER A 38 -16.84 -3.29 1.06
N ASN A 39 -16.64 -3.25 2.36
CA ASN A 39 -16.26 -2.03 3.08
C ASN A 39 -14.79 -1.70 2.82
N VAL A 40 -14.54 -0.68 2.01
CA VAL A 40 -13.19 -0.25 1.60
C VAL A 40 -12.35 0.17 2.81
N SER A 41 -12.94 0.90 3.76
CA SER A 41 -12.23 1.34 4.96
C SER A 41 -11.73 0.14 5.78
N LEU A 42 -12.56 -0.89 5.93
CA LEU A 42 -12.19 -2.10 6.64
C LEU A 42 -11.09 -2.87 5.91
N LEU A 43 -11.19 -3.01 4.60
CA LEU A 43 -10.15 -3.67 3.79
C LEU A 43 -8.81 -2.96 3.93
N THR A 44 -8.81 -1.62 3.92
CA THR A 44 -7.61 -0.82 4.10
C THR A 44 -6.99 -1.05 5.48
N GLN A 45 -7.81 -1.08 6.53
CA GLN A 45 -7.34 -1.35 7.90
C GLN A 45 -6.70 -2.72 8.03
N VAL A 46 -7.32 -3.73 7.43
CA VAL A 46 -6.80 -5.12 7.47
C VAL A 46 -5.47 -5.22 6.72
N SER A 47 -5.37 -4.56 5.58
CA SER A 47 -4.11 -4.49 4.83
C SER A 47 -2.99 -3.91 5.70
N GLU A 48 -3.28 -2.84 6.45
CA GLU A 48 -2.31 -2.22 7.36
C GLU A 48 -1.89 -3.18 8.48
N ILE A 49 -2.83 -3.96 9.01
CA ILE A 49 -2.54 -4.96 10.04
C ILE A 49 -1.58 -6.03 9.52
N TYR A 50 -1.81 -6.56 8.33
CA TYR A 50 -0.89 -7.51 7.70
C TYR A 50 0.48 -6.90 7.46
N GLU A 51 0.51 -5.65 7.02
CA GLU A 51 1.77 -4.92 6.79
C GLU A 51 2.59 -4.79 8.08
N LYS A 52 1.93 -4.54 9.21
CA LYS A 52 2.60 -4.39 10.52
C LYS A 52 3.33 -5.66 10.96
N VAL A 53 2.88 -6.83 10.54
CA VAL A 53 3.56 -8.10 10.86
C VAL A 53 4.48 -8.58 9.73
N GLY A 54 4.68 -7.75 8.70
CA GLY A 54 5.57 -8.07 7.60
C GLY A 54 4.99 -9.00 6.54
N LYS A 55 3.69 -9.25 6.58
CA LYS A 55 3.00 -10.10 5.57
C LYS A 55 2.56 -9.23 4.39
N TYR A 56 3.52 -8.75 3.62
CA TYR A 56 3.28 -7.78 2.55
C TYR A 56 2.48 -8.35 1.37
N ALA A 57 2.64 -9.64 1.06
CA ALA A 57 1.89 -10.27 -0.03
C ALA A 57 0.39 -10.29 0.29
N GLU A 58 0.03 -10.69 1.50
CA GLU A 58 -1.36 -10.71 1.97
C GLU A 58 -1.92 -9.29 2.05
N ALA A 59 -1.12 -8.34 2.55
CA ALA A 59 -1.51 -6.93 2.61
C ALA A 59 -1.81 -6.38 1.22
N LYS A 60 -0.98 -6.71 0.23
CA LYS A 60 -1.16 -6.31 -1.16
C LYS A 60 -2.47 -6.88 -1.73
N ASP A 61 -2.72 -8.16 -1.52
CA ASP A 61 -3.91 -8.83 -2.06
C ASP A 61 -5.20 -8.21 -1.49
N ILE A 62 -5.22 -7.90 -0.20
CA ILE A 62 -6.38 -7.27 0.44
C ILE A 62 -6.55 -5.83 -0.04
N LEU A 63 -5.47 -5.10 -0.18
CA LEU A 63 -5.54 -3.73 -0.69
C LEU A 63 -6.02 -3.68 -2.14
N LEU A 64 -5.67 -4.68 -2.93
CA LEU A 64 -6.16 -4.82 -4.30
C LEU A 64 -7.68 -4.94 -4.33
N LEU A 65 -8.29 -5.68 -3.39
CA LEU A 65 -9.75 -5.75 -3.27
C LEU A 65 -10.35 -4.36 -3.01
N ALA A 66 -9.71 -3.55 -2.16
CA ALA A 66 -10.15 -2.19 -1.87
C ALA A 66 -10.08 -1.31 -3.11
N VAL A 67 -9.01 -1.42 -3.89
CA VAL A 67 -8.81 -0.67 -5.13
C VAL A 67 -9.88 -1.04 -6.16
N GLU A 68 -10.21 -2.32 -6.30
CA GLU A 68 -11.24 -2.77 -7.22
C GLU A 68 -12.62 -2.17 -6.91
N ARG A 69 -12.89 -1.90 -5.63
CA ARG A 69 -14.15 -1.32 -5.17
C ARG A 69 -14.14 0.20 -5.16
N THR A 70 -12.98 0.82 -5.37
CA THR A 70 -12.81 2.27 -5.38
C THR A 70 -11.91 2.68 -6.54
N PRO A 71 -12.43 2.60 -7.79
CA PRO A 71 -11.59 2.81 -9.00
C PRO A 71 -10.89 4.16 -9.07
N MET A 72 -11.42 5.18 -8.40
CA MET A 72 -10.85 6.53 -8.39
C MET A 72 -9.97 6.80 -7.15
N GLY A 73 -9.64 5.74 -6.40
CA GLY A 73 -8.87 5.88 -5.16
C GLY A 73 -7.37 6.01 -5.39
N ARG A 74 -6.92 7.21 -5.73
CA ARG A 74 -5.48 7.45 -5.99
C ARG A 74 -4.58 7.15 -4.80
N GLY A 75 -5.04 7.44 -3.58
CA GLY A 75 -4.28 7.12 -2.36
C GLY A 75 -4.08 5.63 -2.16
N LEU A 76 -5.09 4.83 -2.51
CA LEU A 76 -5.00 3.37 -2.46
C LEU A 76 -4.03 2.83 -3.53
N LEU A 77 -4.03 3.41 -4.72
CA LEU A 77 -3.09 3.03 -5.78
C LEU A 77 -1.65 3.36 -5.41
N PHE A 78 -1.43 4.51 -4.76
CA PHE A 78 -0.12 4.86 -4.24
C PHE A 78 0.39 3.80 -3.26
N LYS A 79 -0.44 3.43 -2.30
CA LYS A 79 -0.11 2.42 -1.29
C LYS A 79 0.09 1.03 -1.91
N LEU A 80 -0.77 0.66 -2.85
CA LEU A 80 -0.68 -0.62 -3.56
C LEU A 80 0.62 -0.72 -4.36
N THR A 81 1.03 0.36 -5.02
CA THR A 81 2.31 0.42 -5.74
C THR A 81 3.47 0.15 -4.78
N GLN A 82 3.46 0.79 -3.61
CA GLN A 82 4.50 0.58 -2.61
C GLN A 82 4.54 -0.87 -2.11
N LEU A 83 3.39 -1.47 -1.84
CA LEU A 83 3.32 -2.87 -1.41
C LEU A 83 3.78 -3.84 -2.49
N ALA A 84 3.43 -3.58 -3.75
CA ALA A 84 3.89 -4.39 -4.87
C ALA A 84 5.42 -4.38 -4.97
N LEU A 85 6.04 -3.22 -4.74
CA LEU A 85 7.50 -3.11 -4.72
C LEU A 85 8.11 -3.88 -3.55
N LYS A 86 7.47 -3.87 -2.38
CA LYS A 86 7.95 -4.61 -1.20
C LYS A 86 7.94 -6.13 -1.40
N VAL A 87 7.00 -6.64 -2.20
CA VAL A 87 6.95 -8.07 -2.54
C VAL A 87 7.67 -8.38 -3.85
N ASN A 88 8.40 -7.42 -4.38
CA ASN A 88 9.19 -7.54 -5.60
C ASN A 88 8.34 -7.85 -6.86
N SER A 89 7.10 -7.41 -6.88
CA SER A 89 6.20 -7.53 -8.03
C SER A 89 6.27 -6.25 -8.87
N ILE A 90 7.39 -6.05 -9.56
CA ILE A 90 7.68 -4.82 -10.29
C ILE A 90 6.64 -4.56 -11.39
N ASP A 91 6.21 -5.59 -12.11
CA ASP A 91 5.21 -5.44 -13.17
C ASP A 91 3.87 -4.93 -12.63
N GLU A 92 3.42 -5.46 -11.50
CA GLU A 92 2.21 -4.96 -10.84
C GLU A 92 2.37 -3.53 -10.36
N ALA A 93 3.56 -3.20 -9.83
CA ALA A 93 3.86 -1.84 -9.40
C ALA A 93 3.78 -0.86 -10.56
N GLU A 94 4.29 -1.23 -11.72
CA GLU A 94 4.22 -0.41 -12.93
C GLU A 94 2.78 -0.21 -13.40
N GLU A 95 1.98 -1.25 -13.39
CA GLU A 95 0.56 -1.16 -13.76
C GLU A 95 -0.19 -0.22 -12.82
N CYS A 96 0.04 -0.34 -11.51
CA CYS A 96 -0.57 0.55 -10.52
C CYS A 96 -0.10 2.00 -10.70
N PHE A 97 1.16 2.18 -11.00
CA PHE A 97 1.74 3.50 -11.24
C PHE A 97 1.12 4.17 -12.46
N GLU A 98 0.94 3.44 -13.56
CA GLU A 98 0.30 3.96 -14.77
C GLU A 98 -1.12 4.41 -14.47
N GLU A 99 -1.87 3.62 -13.72
CA GLU A 99 -3.22 3.97 -13.31
C GLU A 99 -3.24 5.20 -12.39
N PHE A 100 -2.28 5.28 -11.47
CA PHE A 100 -2.12 6.43 -10.58
C PHE A 100 -1.86 7.71 -11.39
N GLN A 101 -0.96 7.65 -12.38
CA GLN A 101 -0.67 8.79 -13.25
C GLN A 101 -1.90 9.24 -14.04
N ARG A 102 -2.69 8.28 -14.51
CA ARG A 102 -3.91 8.56 -15.26
C ARG A 102 -4.94 9.29 -14.41
N LEU A 103 -5.10 8.86 -13.17
CA LEU A 103 -6.09 9.44 -12.25
C LEU A 103 -5.63 10.74 -11.60
N ALA A 104 -4.33 10.89 -11.41
CA ALA A 104 -3.77 12.04 -10.67
C ALA A 104 -2.51 12.58 -11.36
N PRO A 105 -2.63 13.13 -12.58
CA PRO A 105 -1.44 13.57 -13.35
C PRO A 105 -0.70 14.73 -12.68
N GLN A 106 -1.34 15.48 -11.80
CA GLN A 106 -0.73 16.61 -11.10
C GLN A 106 -0.23 16.23 -9.68
N ASP A 107 -0.39 14.97 -9.28
CA ASP A 107 0.03 14.54 -7.95
C ASP A 107 1.55 14.33 -7.93
N THR A 108 2.24 15.08 -7.06
CA THR A 108 3.70 15.03 -6.95
C THR A 108 4.23 13.67 -6.50
N ARG A 109 3.39 12.86 -5.85
CA ARG A 109 3.77 11.51 -5.40
C ARG A 109 4.14 10.59 -6.57
N GLN A 110 3.72 10.91 -7.81
CA GLN A 110 4.13 10.14 -8.98
C GLN A 110 5.66 10.14 -9.18
N LYS A 111 6.32 11.22 -8.78
CA LYS A 111 7.77 11.34 -8.90
C LYS A 111 8.47 10.38 -7.93
N LEU A 112 7.93 10.25 -6.73
CA LEU A 112 8.40 9.29 -5.75
C LEU A 112 8.21 7.85 -6.24
N LEU A 113 7.03 7.53 -6.74
CA LEU A 113 6.75 6.19 -7.26
C LEU A 113 7.67 5.83 -8.43
N ARG A 114 7.93 6.78 -9.32
CA ARG A 114 8.86 6.59 -10.44
C ARG A 114 10.27 6.27 -9.91
N TYR A 115 10.73 7.02 -8.92
CA TYR A 115 12.02 6.77 -8.29
C TYR A 115 12.08 5.36 -7.69
N LEU A 116 11.07 4.97 -6.93
CA LEU A 116 11.03 3.65 -6.28
C LEU A 116 11.02 2.50 -7.30
N ILE A 117 10.29 2.66 -8.40
CA ILE A 117 10.26 1.66 -9.46
C ILE A 117 11.61 1.54 -10.16
N LEU A 118 12.24 2.66 -10.48
CA LEU A 118 13.56 2.67 -11.11
C LEU A 118 14.61 2.03 -10.19
N LYS A 119 14.55 2.33 -8.90
CA LYS A 119 15.44 1.74 -7.90
C LYS A 119 15.25 0.23 -7.83
N ALA A 120 14.01 -0.25 -7.85
CA ALA A 120 13.69 -1.67 -7.82
C ALA A 120 14.17 -2.41 -9.07
N LYS A 121 14.24 -1.72 -10.21
CA LYS A 121 14.78 -2.27 -11.47
C LYS A 121 16.30 -2.26 -11.52
N GLY A 122 16.97 -1.72 -10.48
CA GLY A 122 18.42 -1.62 -10.45
C GLY A 122 18.97 -0.48 -11.31
N ALA A 123 18.21 0.60 -11.49
CA ALA A 123 18.65 1.76 -12.26
C ALA A 123 19.90 2.41 -11.66
N GLN A 124 20.71 3.02 -12.51
CA GLN A 124 21.90 3.74 -12.08
C GLN A 124 21.52 4.99 -11.29
N PRO A 125 22.37 5.45 -10.34
CA PRO A 125 22.04 6.64 -9.55
C PRO A 125 21.70 7.88 -10.39
N GLN A 126 22.31 8.06 -11.54
CA GLN A 126 22.04 9.18 -12.43
C GLN A 126 20.61 9.16 -12.99
N GLN A 127 20.00 7.96 -13.07
CA GLN A 127 18.62 7.80 -13.50
C GLN A 127 17.62 8.02 -12.37
N LEU A 128 18.06 7.82 -11.14
CA LEU A 128 17.21 7.94 -9.94
C LEU A 128 17.11 9.38 -9.44
N MET A 129 18.22 10.10 -9.44
CA MET A 129 18.31 11.42 -8.81
C MET A 129 17.30 12.45 -9.34
N PRO A 130 17.10 12.62 -10.66
CA PRO A 130 16.17 13.63 -11.14
C PRO A 130 14.73 13.47 -10.63
N PRO A 131 14.11 12.28 -10.65
CA PRO A 131 12.77 12.12 -10.10
C PRO A 131 12.68 12.43 -8.61
N LEU A 132 13.68 12.03 -7.83
CA LEU A 132 13.71 12.27 -6.38
C LEU A 132 13.93 13.75 -6.08
N GLU A 133 14.84 14.42 -6.77
CA GLU A 133 15.08 15.86 -6.62
C GLU A 133 13.82 16.68 -6.89
N GLU A 134 13.11 16.36 -7.96
CA GLU A 134 11.85 17.03 -8.29
C GLU A 134 10.82 16.86 -7.18
N TYR A 135 10.69 15.66 -6.62
CA TYR A 135 9.77 15.39 -5.53
C TYR A 135 10.16 16.19 -4.27
N VAL A 136 11.42 16.14 -3.89
CA VAL A 136 11.92 16.85 -2.71
C VAL A 136 11.73 18.34 -2.84
N SER A 137 12.02 18.92 -4.03
CA SER A 137 11.85 20.34 -4.33
C SER A 137 10.39 20.80 -4.15
N GLU A 138 9.44 19.97 -4.51
CA GLU A 138 8.00 20.29 -4.42
C GLU A 138 7.40 20.03 -3.05
N GLU A 139 7.78 18.94 -2.40
CA GLU A 139 7.17 18.48 -1.15
C GLU A 139 7.98 18.79 0.11
N LEU A 140 9.28 18.99 -0.03
CA LEU A 140 10.20 19.31 1.08
C LEU A 140 10.08 18.29 2.24
N SER A 141 10.13 17.01 1.92
CA SER A 141 10.04 15.94 2.91
C SER A 141 11.43 15.56 3.44
N ASP A 142 11.63 15.62 4.75
CA ASP A 142 12.89 15.23 5.41
C ASP A 142 13.26 13.78 5.11
N GLU A 143 12.29 12.91 5.07
CA GLU A 143 12.48 11.49 4.76
C GLU A 143 13.10 11.31 3.36
N TRP A 144 12.61 12.06 2.38
CA TRP A 144 13.08 11.96 1.00
C TRP A 144 14.39 12.72 0.78
N MET A 145 14.63 13.77 1.53
CA MET A 145 15.92 14.45 1.54
C MET A 145 17.02 13.52 2.05
N TYR A 146 16.72 12.71 3.05
CA TYR A 146 17.64 11.70 3.57
C TYR A 146 17.98 10.65 2.50
N GLU A 147 16.98 10.16 1.79
CA GLU A 147 17.15 9.21 0.68
C GLU A 147 18.01 9.82 -0.44
N LEU A 148 17.79 11.08 -0.77
CA LEU A 148 18.54 11.80 -1.79
C LEU A 148 20.00 11.94 -1.40
N ALA A 149 20.31 12.13 -0.13
CA ALA A 149 21.67 12.30 0.37
C ALA A 149 22.54 11.04 0.26
N GLU A 150 21.93 9.89 0.20
CA GLU A 150 22.63 8.63 -0.01
C GLU A 150 23.10 8.47 -1.45
#